data_eedcdae30658e7b7db6e43bbb93561c7
#
_entry.id   eedcdae30658e7b7db6e43bbb93561c7
#
_cell.length_a   1.000
_cell.length_b   1.000
_cell.length_c   1.000
_cell.angle_alpha   90.00
_cell.angle_beta   90.00
_cell.angle_gamma   90.00
#
_symmetry.space_group_name_H-M   'P 1'
#
loop_
_entity.id
_entity.type
_entity.pdbx_description
1 polymer ?
#
loop_
_entity_poly.entity_id
_entity_poly.type
_entity_poly.pdbx_seq_one_letter_code
_entity_poly.pdbx_strand_id
1 'polypeptide(L)'
;ESYGSKGLTEVIRRMAEPLIGRDPRPVEMITSELYALTRQAPGGVIRQAIAAIENALTDIKARALDIPVHDLFGGPCRERLRLYWSHCGSYRLQHHDKMGTPQLTSLEGVKELGAEVREKGFSALKMNIYMFEENGPRLFMPGFTNSEGWPELNADRGLLRTIDEQLHAIRDGAGDDMDLCLDTNFNFKTEGYRRIANLLDQHDMMWMEIDLFNPAALALIREEADTPIASCESLFGRREFLPYFQAQSMDVCIVDVPWNGIYESCKVASMADAFETNCAPHNFYGNLSTAMSAHFCAAIP
;
A
#
# COMPACT_ATOMS: atom_id res chain seq x y z
N GLU A 1 2.99 -9.16 -14.12
CA GLU A 1 2.80 -9.61 -12.74
C GLU A 1 1.50 -9.05 -12.21
N SER A 2 0.73 -9.88 -11.56
CA SER A 2 -0.47 -9.45 -10.85
C SER A 2 -0.63 -10.35 -9.63
N TYR A 3 -0.63 -9.75 -8.45
CA TYR A 3 -0.99 -10.43 -7.22
C TYR A 3 -2.45 -10.12 -6.92
N GLY A 4 -3.24 -11.13 -6.71
CA GLY A 4 -4.64 -10.87 -6.47
C GLY A 4 -5.45 -12.12 -6.20
N SER A 5 -6.73 -11.96 -6.39
CA SER A 5 -7.75 -12.93 -6.08
C SER A 5 -7.58 -14.23 -6.86
N LYS A 6 -8.00 -15.33 -6.26
CA LYS A 6 -8.07 -16.63 -6.95
C LYS A 6 -8.90 -16.50 -8.24
N GLY A 7 -8.40 -17.09 -9.32
CA GLY A 7 -9.04 -17.04 -10.64
C GLY A 7 -8.64 -15.85 -11.52
N LEU A 8 -7.86 -14.88 -11.02
CA LEU A 8 -7.44 -13.71 -11.78
C LEU A 8 -6.76 -14.06 -13.11
N THR A 9 -5.89 -15.06 -13.15
CA THR A 9 -5.21 -15.50 -14.37
C THR A 9 -6.19 -15.88 -15.49
N GLU A 10 -7.28 -16.57 -15.15
CA GLU A 10 -8.30 -16.96 -16.13
C GLU A 10 -9.07 -15.73 -16.64
N VAL A 11 -9.38 -14.81 -15.78
CA VAL A 11 -10.03 -13.55 -16.15
C VAL A 11 -9.14 -12.75 -17.11
N ILE A 12 -7.84 -12.63 -16.81
CA ILE A 12 -6.87 -11.96 -17.70
C ILE A 12 -6.85 -12.64 -19.07
N ARG A 13 -6.78 -13.97 -19.14
CA ARG A 13 -6.78 -14.72 -20.42
C ARG A 13 -7.99 -14.40 -21.27
N ARG A 14 -9.19 -14.49 -20.69
CA ARG A 14 -10.45 -14.20 -21.40
C ARG A 14 -10.53 -12.77 -21.87
N MET A 15 -10.07 -11.82 -21.07
CA MET A 15 -10.08 -10.41 -21.42
C MET A 15 -9.00 -10.06 -22.47
N ALA A 16 -7.90 -10.79 -22.50
CA ALA A 16 -6.84 -10.61 -23.48
C ALA A 16 -7.13 -11.28 -24.84
N GLU A 17 -7.99 -12.31 -24.90
CA GLU A 17 -8.29 -13.05 -26.13
C GLU A 17 -8.71 -12.16 -27.29
N PRO A 18 -9.66 -11.19 -27.17
CA PRO A 18 -10.06 -10.30 -28.26
C PRO A 18 -8.99 -9.27 -28.66
N LEU A 19 -7.88 -9.20 -27.92
CA LEU A 19 -6.77 -8.28 -28.21
C LEU A 19 -5.67 -8.93 -29.07
N ILE A 20 -5.70 -10.26 -29.21
CA ILE A 20 -4.68 -10.99 -29.99
C ILE A 20 -4.70 -10.53 -31.45
N GLY A 21 -3.52 -10.11 -31.95
CA GLY A 21 -3.38 -9.60 -33.32
C GLY A 21 -3.75 -8.12 -33.52
N ARG A 22 -4.20 -7.43 -32.49
CA ARG A 22 -4.44 -5.98 -32.52
C ARG A 22 -3.15 -5.20 -32.28
N ASP A 23 -3.14 -3.94 -32.73
CA ASP A 23 -2.09 -2.98 -32.33
C ASP A 23 -2.17 -2.72 -30.82
N PRO A 24 -1.09 -2.98 -30.04
CA PRO A 24 -1.09 -2.79 -28.59
C PRO A 24 -0.88 -1.34 -28.15
N ARG A 25 -0.47 -0.44 -29.05
CA ARG A 25 -0.04 0.92 -28.72
C ARG A 25 -1.15 1.87 -28.21
N PRO A 26 -2.42 1.78 -28.66
CA PRO A 26 -3.49 2.64 -28.13
C PRO A 26 -4.02 2.11 -26.79
N VAL A 27 -3.17 2.13 -25.76
CA VAL A 27 -3.43 1.55 -24.43
C VAL A 27 -4.74 2.09 -23.82
N GLU A 28 -4.94 3.42 -23.83
CA GLU A 28 -6.14 4.05 -23.25
C GLU A 28 -7.44 3.62 -23.96
N MET A 29 -7.40 3.46 -25.28
CA MET A 29 -8.55 2.97 -26.04
C MET A 29 -8.89 1.53 -25.66
N ILE A 30 -7.88 0.65 -25.60
CA ILE A 30 -8.05 -0.77 -25.27
C ILE A 30 -8.59 -0.93 -23.84
N THR A 31 -8.03 -0.23 -22.88
CA THR A 31 -8.49 -0.30 -21.48
C THR A 31 -9.90 0.26 -21.32
N SER A 32 -10.27 1.31 -22.07
CA SER A 32 -11.62 1.84 -22.09
C SER A 32 -12.63 0.85 -22.68
N GLU A 33 -12.27 0.12 -23.75
CA GLU A 33 -13.09 -0.94 -24.31
C GLU A 33 -13.29 -2.10 -23.29
N LEU A 34 -12.22 -2.57 -22.66
CA LEU A 34 -12.29 -3.61 -21.64
C LEU A 34 -13.18 -3.19 -20.47
N TYR A 35 -13.05 -1.95 -20.02
CA TYR A 35 -13.93 -1.39 -18.99
C TYR A 35 -15.39 -1.34 -19.46
N ALA A 36 -15.66 -0.92 -20.69
CA ALA A 36 -17.02 -0.86 -21.24
C ALA A 36 -17.67 -2.25 -21.29
N LEU A 37 -16.92 -3.28 -21.68
CA LEU A 37 -17.39 -4.66 -21.72
C LEU A 37 -17.72 -5.25 -20.35
N THR A 38 -17.12 -4.71 -19.28
CA THR A 38 -17.27 -5.21 -17.92
C THR A 38 -18.02 -4.24 -16.99
N ARG A 39 -18.64 -3.21 -17.54
CA ARG A 39 -19.27 -2.10 -16.79
C ARG A 39 -20.31 -2.54 -15.76
N GLN A 40 -20.94 -3.69 -15.96
CA GLN A 40 -21.96 -4.22 -15.03
C GLN A 40 -21.36 -4.84 -13.76
N ALA A 41 -20.05 -5.18 -13.77
CA ALA A 41 -19.32 -5.73 -12.63
C ALA A 41 -17.87 -5.21 -12.63
N PRO A 42 -17.65 -3.90 -12.45
CA PRO A 42 -16.38 -3.25 -12.79
C PRO A 42 -15.30 -3.30 -11.69
N GLY A 43 -15.60 -3.90 -10.54
CA GLY A 43 -14.70 -3.88 -9.38
C GLY A 43 -13.80 -5.10 -9.25
N GLY A 44 -12.95 -5.09 -8.22
CA GLY A 44 -12.17 -6.24 -7.76
C GLY A 44 -11.34 -6.91 -8.86
N VAL A 45 -11.53 -8.22 -9.03
CA VAL A 45 -10.77 -9.07 -9.98
C VAL A 45 -10.80 -8.53 -11.42
N ILE A 46 -11.91 -7.94 -11.85
CA ILE A 46 -12.03 -7.37 -13.20
C ILE A 46 -11.09 -6.17 -13.35
N ARG A 47 -11.04 -5.30 -12.35
CA ARG A 47 -10.13 -4.14 -12.37
C ARG A 47 -8.67 -4.58 -12.37
N GLN A 48 -8.32 -5.54 -11.54
CA GLN A 48 -6.98 -6.12 -11.52
C GLN A 48 -6.59 -6.73 -12.87
N ALA A 49 -7.54 -7.39 -13.56
CA ALA A 49 -7.29 -7.95 -14.88
C ALA A 49 -7.07 -6.86 -15.94
N ILE A 50 -7.87 -5.80 -15.94
CA ILE A 50 -7.68 -4.65 -16.84
C ILE A 50 -6.32 -4.00 -16.58
N ALA A 51 -5.97 -3.78 -15.32
CA ALA A 51 -4.69 -3.20 -14.92
C ALA A 51 -3.48 -4.05 -15.37
N ALA A 52 -3.57 -5.38 -15.21
CA ALA A 52 -2.53 -6.30 -15.67
C ALA A 52 -2.32 -6.21 -17.20
N ILE A 53 -3.40 -6.11 -17.97
CA ILE A 53 -3.34 -5.92 -19.44
C ILE A 53 -2.78 -4.52 -19.74
N GLU A 54 -3.24 -3.48 -19.09
CA GLU A 54 -2.76 -2.10 -19.26
C GLU A 54 -1.24 -2.01 -19.04
N ASN A 55 -0.75 -2.57 -17.94
CA ASN A 55 0.67 -2.59 -17.61
C ASN A 55 1.50 -3.32 -18.69
N ALA A 56 1.00 -4.45 -19.20
CA ALA A 56 1.66 -5.19 -20.26
C ALA A 56 1.69 -4.41 -21.59
N LEU A 57 0.57 -3.77 -21.97
CA LEU A 57 0.49 -2.95 -23.18
C LEU A 57 1.39 -1.71 -23.08
N THR A 58 1.50 -1.13 -21.89
CA THR A 58 2.37 0.03 -21.61
C THR A 58 3.85 -0.35 -21.76
N ASP A 59 4.27 -1.51 -21.24
CA ASP A 59 5.64 -2.02 -21.42
C ASP A 59 5.94 -2.30 -22.89
N ILE A 60 5.01 -2.94 -23.63
CA ILE A 60 5.16 -3.17 -25.08
C ILE A 60 5.33 -1.83 -25.82
N LYS A 61 4.53 -0.82 -25.50
CA LYS A 61 4.60 0.50 -26.13
C LYS A 61 5.94 1.18 -25.86
N ALA A 62 6.40 1.17 -24.60
CA ALA A 62 7.68 1.76 -24.23
C ALA A 62 8.85 1.07 -24.94
N ARG A 63 8.86 -0.26 -24.97
CA ARG A 63 9.87 -1.06 -25.73
C ARG A 63 9.83 -0.79 -27.23
N ALA A 64 8.65 -0.65 -27.82
CA ALA A 64 8.52 -0.35 -29.25
C ALA A 64 9.05 1.05 -29.61
N LEU A 65 9.10 1.96 -28.66
CA LEU A 65 9.64 3.32 -28.80
C LEU A 65 11.10 3.43 -28.32
N ASP A 66 11.65 2.35 -27.74
CA ASP A 66 12.98 2.31 -27.12
C ASP A 66 13.17 3.38 -26.03
N ILE A 67 12.13 3.58 -25.18
CA ILE A 67 12.16 4.52 -24.07
C ILE A 67 11.72 3.82 -22.75
N PRO A 68 12.14 4.35 -21.59
CA PRO A 68 11.60 3.89 -20.31
C PRO A 68 10.10 4.21 -20.17
N VAL A 69 9.37 3.41 -19.38
CA VAL A 69 7.91 3.59 -19.22
C VAL A 69 7.55 4.98 -18.70
N HIS A 70 8.31 5.57 -17.78
CA HIS A 70 8.01 6.91 -17.23
C HIS A 70 8.07 8.02 -18.31
N ASP A 71 8.80 7.82 -19.40
CA ASP A 71 8.85 8.81 -20.50
C ASP A 71 7.51 8.90 -21.28
N LEU A 72 6.68 7.86 -21.21
CA LEU A 72 5.32 7.93 -21.75
C LEU A 72 4.40 8.91 -20.99
N PHE A 73 4.82 9.36 -19.81
CA PHE A 73 4.05 10.23 -18.91
C PHE A 73 4.71 11.59 -18.69
N GLY A 74 5.63 11.98 -19.55
CA GLY A 74 6.29 13.29 -19.50
C GLY A 74 7.75 13.24 -19.03
N GLY A 75 8.27 12.06 -18.74
CA GLY A 75 9.63 11.85 -18.26
C GLY A 75 9.75 11.86 -16.74
N PRO A 76 10.96 11.69 -16.20
CA PRO A 76 11.14 11.59 -14.76
C PRO A 76 11.12 12.99 -14.11
N CYS A 77 10.26 13.16 -13.10
CA CYS A 77 10.28 14.32 -12.21
C CYS A 77 11.43 14.22 -11.18
N ARG A 78 11.94 13.01 -10.95
CA ARG A 78 13.05 12.73 -10.03
C ARG A 78 13.87 11.52 -10.49
N GLU A 79 15.19 11.60 -10.30
CA GLU A 79 16.14 10.55 -10.69
C GLU A 79 16.40 9.54 -9.55
N ARG A 80 16.01 9.87 -8.33
CA ARG A 80 16.21 9.03 -7.15
C ARG A 80 14.89 8.95 -6.38
N LEU A 81 14.57 7.73 -5.92
CA LEU A 81 13.38 7.45 -5.13
C LEU A 81 13.79 7.09 -3.71
N ARG A 82 13.16 7.71 -2.72
CA ARG A 82 13.27 7.29 -1.34
C ARG A 82 12.46 6.02 -1.13
N LEU A 83 13.06 5.04 -0.48
CA LEU A 83 12.40 3.77 -0.14
C LEU A 83 12.27 3.65 1.37
N TYR A 84 11.17 3.06 1.81
CA TYR A 84 11.03 2.55 3.16
C TYR A 84 10.98 1.01 3.15
N TRP A 85 11.47 0.39 4.22
CA TRP A 85 11.36 -1.06 4.37
C TRP A 85 9.94 -1.42 4.80
N SER A 86 9.11 -1.87 3.85
CA SER A 86 7.73 -2.29 4.10
C SER A 86 7.67 -3.66 4.78
N HIS A 87 6.60 -3.91 5.55
CA HIS A 87 6.42 -5.16 6.31
C HIS A 87 7.65 -5.53 7.16
N CYS A 88 8.32 -4.51 7.70
CA CYS A 88 9.55 -4.67 8.44
C CYS A 88 9.34 -5.61 9.62
N GLY A 89 9.93 -6.80 9.57
CA GLY A 89 9.79 -7.83 10.59
C GLY A 89 8.53 -8.70 10.51
N SER A 90 7.47 -8.30 9.79
CA SER A 90 6.17 -9.00 9.79
C SER A 90 6.28 -10.48 9.42
N TYR A 91 7.05 -10.80 8.40
CA TYR A 91 7.25 -12.19 7.97
C TYR A 91 8.19 -12.98 8.88
N ARG A 92 9.03 -12.32 9.68
CA ARG A 92 9.95 -12.99 10.64
C ARG A 92 9.22 -13.55 11.86
N LEU A 93 7.99 -13.15 12.10
CA LEU A 93 7.19 -13.71 13.20
C LEU A 93 6.85 -15.18 12.93
N GLN A 94 6.39 -15.53 11.74
CA GLN A 94 5.82 -16.85 11.42
C GLN A 94 6.48 -17.54 10.21
N HIS A 95 7.28 -16.86 9.41
CA HIS A 95 7.88 -17.37 8.16
C HIS A 95 9.40 -17.16 8.11
N HIS A 96 10.03 -17.00 9.27
CA HIS A 96 11.47 -16.77 9.42
C HIS A 96 12.33 -17.86 8.77
N ASP A 97 11.88 -19.10 8.82
CA ASP A 97 12.51 -20.27 8.22
C ASP A 97 12.62 -20.13 6.68
N LYS A 98 11.54 -19.68 6.03
CA LYS A 98 11.52 -19.45 4.58
C LYS A 98 12.37 -18.26 4.15
N MET A 99 12.57 -17.30 5.04
CA MET A 99 13.38 -16.12 4.81
C MET A 99 14.86 -16.33 5.15
N GLY A 100 15.20 -17.43 5.84
CA GLY A 100 16.56 -17.66 6.33
C GLY A 100 17.02 -16.61 7.36
N THR A 101 16.11 -16.08 8.16
CA THR A 101 16.37 -15.05 9.17
C THR A 101 16.03 -15.56 10.57
N PRO A 102 16.58 -14.97 11.64
CA PRO A 102 16.11 -15.24 12.98
C PRO A 102 14.62 -14.94 13.15
N GLN A 103 13.94 -15.72 13.97
CA GLN A 103 12.56 -15.44 14.32
C GLN A 103 12.47 -14.20 15.21
N LEU A 104 11.53 -13.32 14.92
CA LEU A 104 11.22 -12.15 15.76
C LEU A 104 10.26 -12.59 16.88
N THR A 105 10.76 -12.63 18.12
CA THR A 105 10.03 -13.21 19.26
C THR A 105 9.85 -12.28 20.45
N SER A 106 10.42 -11.07 20.41
CA SER A 106 10.42 -10.15 21.56
C SER A 106 10.62 -8.71 21.15
N LEU A 107 10.38 -7.77 22.06
CA LEU A 107 10.69 -6.35 21.88
C LEU A 107 12.20 -6.10 21.71
N GLU A 108 13.08 -6.88 22.34
CA GLU A 108 14.52 -6.78 22.08
C GLU A 108 14.84 -7.12 20.62
N GLY A 109 14.22 -8.16 20.06
CA GLY A 109 14.33 -8.46 18.64
C GLY A 109 13.79 -7.35 17.74
N VAL A 110 12.76 -6.63 18.15
CA VAL A 110 12.25 -5.42 17.42
C VAL A 110 13.30 -4.32 17.43
N LYS A 111 13.97 -4.09 18.54
CA LYS A 111 15.09 -3.14 18.65
C LYS A 111 16.25 -3.53 17.73
N GLU A 112 16.67 -4.79 17.77
CA GLU A 112 17.72 -5.30 16.87
C GLU A 112 17.34 -5.11 15.38
N LEU A 113 16.07 -5.35 15.05
CA LEU A 113 15.53 -5.11 13.70
C LEU A 113 15.63 -3.64 13.28
N GLY A 114 15.34 -2.71 14.18
CA GLY A 114 15.52 -1.27 13.93
C GLY A 114 16.98 -0.92 13.59
N ALA A 115 17.94 -1.49 14.33
CA ALA A 115 19.36 -1.33 14.06
C ALA A 115 19.76 -1.91 12.69
N GLU A 116 19.22 -3.09 12.33
CA GLU A 116 19.44 -3.71 11.02
C GLU A 116 18.93 -2.83 9.87
N VAL A 117 17.74 -2.23 10.00
CA VAL A 117 17.18 -1.33 8.98
C VAL A 117 18.10 -0.14 8.72
N ARG A 118 18.60 0.48 9.80
CA ARG A 118 19.55 1.58 9.73
C ARG A 118 20.86 1.15 9.09
N GLU A 119 21.43 0.01 9.48
CA GLU A 119 22.66 -0.54 8.93
C GLU A 119 22.56 -0.79 7.42
N LYS A 120 21.39 -1.22 6.95
CA LYS A 120 21.10 -1.41 5.51
C LYS A 120 20.85 -0.12 4.74
N GLY A 121 20.93 1.04 5.41
CA GLY A 121 20.87 2.36 4.78
C GLY A 121 19.46 2.85 4.45
N PHE A 122 18.42 2.24 4.99
CA PHE A 122 17.06 2.80 4.91
C PHE A 122 16.91 3.97 5.87
N SER A 123 16.16 4.99 5.45
CA SER A 123 15.81 6.14 6.28
C SER A 123 14.35 6.14 6.73
N ALA A 124 13.60 5.10 6.34
CA ALA A 124 12.22 4.91 6.77
C ALA A 124 11.86 3.41 6.80
N LEU A 125 10.91 3.05 7.64
CA LEU A 125 10.36 1.69 7.72
C LEU A 125 8.85 1.73 8.01
N LYS A 126 8.14 0.70 7.53
CA LYS A 126 6.72 0.47 7.83
C LYS A 126 6.55 -0.89 8.48
N MET A 127 5.88 -0.93 9.61
CA MET A 127 5.62 -2.13 10.40
C MET A 127 4.13 -2.33 10.61
N ASN A 128 3.75 -3.57 10.94
CA ASN A 128 2.42 -3.92 11.41
C ASN A 128 2.45 -4.08 12.95
N ILE A 129 1.32 -4.42 13.54
CA ILE A 129 1.21 -4.67 14.98
C ILE A 129 1.64 -6.11 15.29
N TYR A 130 2.67 -6.27 16.11
CA TYR A 130 3.21 -7.56 16.54
C TYR A 130 2.67 -7.94 17.92
N MET A 131 2.30 -9.20 18.06
CA MET A 131 1.87 -9.79 19.33
C MET A 131 2.89 -10.85 19.73
N PHE A 132 3.46 -10.71 20.93
CA PHE A 132 4.35 -11.71 21.53
C PHE A 132 3.58 -12.40 22.66
N GLU A 133 3.00 -13.57 22.36
CA GLU A 133 2.13 -14.32 23.24
C GLU A 133 2.79 -15.65 23.66
N GLU A 134 2.26 -16.32 24.69
CA GLU A 134 2.78 -17.62 25.18
C GLU A 134 2.79 -18.69 24.07
N ASN A 135 1.83 -18.63 23.15
CA ASN A 135 1.72 -19.54 22.00
C ASN A 135 2.64 -19.15 20.81
N GLY A 136 3.48 -18.14 20.98
CA GLY A 136 4.41 -17.66 19.99
C GLY A 136 4.03 -16.31 19.38
N PRO A 137 4.96 -15.73 18.57
CA PRO A 137 4.75 -14.44 17.96
C PRO A 137 3.78 -14.52 16.77
N ARG A 138 2.95 -13.51 16.62
CA ARG A 138 2.03 -13.36 15.48
C ARG A 138 1.75 -11.91 15.11
N LEU A 139 1.22 -11.68 13.91
CA LEU A 139 0.64 -10.41 13.55
C LEU A 139 -0.77 -10.26 14.15
N PHE A 140 -1.10 -9.05 14.58
CA PHE A 140 -2.46 -8.69 14.93
C PHE A 140 -3.24 -8.34 13.65
N MET A 141 -3.99 -9.31 13.13
CA MET A 141 -4.72 -9.15 11.85
C MET A 141 -6.15 -9.71 11.92
N PRO A 142 -6.99 -9.26 12.85
CA PRO A 142 -8.37 -9.76 12.95
C PRO A 142 -9.23 -9.44 11.73
N GLY A 143 -8.94 -8.37 11.00
CA GLY A 143 -9.64 -8.01 9.76
C GLY A 143 -9.42 -8.98 8.59
N PHE A 144 -8.42 -9.86 8.68
CA PHE A 144 -8.11 -10.86 7.64
C PHE A 144 -8.38 -12.30 8.07
N THR A 145 -8.78 -12.52 9.30
CA THR A 145 -9.00 -13.85 9.87
C THR A 145 -10.36 -13.97 10.51
N ASN A 146 -10.89 -15.18 10.50
CA ASN A 146 -12.15 -15.50 11.15
C ASN A 146 -11.87 -15.83 12.64
N SER A 147 -11.75 -14.82 13.48
CA SER A 147 -11.46 -14.94 14.91
C SER A 147 -12.58 -14.35 15.75
N GLU A 148 -12.57 -14.58 17.05
CA GLU A 148 -13.52 -13.97 17.97
C GLU A 148 -13.44 -12.42 17.88
N GLY A 149 -14.60 -11.77 17.79
CA GLY A 149 -14.70 -10.32 17.61
C GLY A 149 -14.42 -9.82 16.19
N TRP A 150 -14.10 -10.74 15.24
CA TRP A 150 -13.99 -10.38 13.84
C TRP A 150 -15.33 -9.78 13.31
N PRO A 151 -15.33 -8.87 12.29
CA PRO A 151 -14.17 -8.48 11.52
C PRO A 151 -13.30 -7.40 12.17
N GLU A 152 -13.80 -6.41 12.82
CA GLU A 152 -12.99 -5.30 13.31
C GLU A 152 -13.18 -5.14 14.82
N LEU A 153 -12.11 -5.29 15.54
CA LEU A 153 -12.05 -5.09 16.97
C LEU A 153 -11.77 -3.63 17.31
N ASN A 154 -12.31 -3.17 18.42
CA ASN A 154 -11.88 -1.91 19.00
C ASN A 154 -10.50 -2.08 19.66
N ALA A 155 -9.67 -1.04 19.58
CA ALA A 155 -8.38 -1.05 20.26
C ALA A 155 -8.59 -0.96 21.77
N ASP A 156 -8.23 -2.02 22.51
CA ASP A 156 -8.27 -2.02 23.97
C ASP A 156 -6.97 -1.45 24.58
N ARG A 157 -6.93 -1.33 25.90
CA ARG A 157 -5.75 -0.80 26.61
C ARG A 157 -4.53 -1.69 26.51
N GLY A 158 -4.72 -3.00 26.40
CA GLY A 158 -3.64 -3.98 26.23
C GLY A 158 -2.97 -3.78 24.89
N LEU A 159 -3.76 -3.74 23.82
CA LEU A 159 -3.27 -3.53 22.47
C LEU A 159 -2.56 -2.17 22.30
N LEU A 160 -3.12 -1.10 22.88
CA LEU A 160 -2.46 0.22 22.84
C LEU A 160 -1.09 0.20 23.52
N ARG A 161 -0.94 -0.47 24.67
CA ARG A 161 0.38 -0.65 25.30
C ARG A 161 1.33 -1.46 24.42
N THR A 162 0.85 -2.52 23.78
CA THR A 162 1.67 -3.32 22.87
C THR A 162 2.20 -2.49 21.70
N ILE A 163 1.37 -1.64 21.12
CA ILE A 163 1.78 -0.72 20.04
C ILE A 163 2.83 0.27 20.56
N ASP A 164 2.59 0.88 21.70
CA ASP A 164 3.48 1.84 22.34
C ASP A 164 4.87 1.24 22.63
N GLU A 165 4.92 0.09 23.30
CA GLU A 165 6.15 -0.64 23.60
C GLU A 165 6.91 -1.05 22.32
N GLN A 166 6.20 -1.48 21.29
CA GLN A 166 6.78 -1.82 20.00
C GLN A 166 7.42 -0.63 19.31
N LEU A 167 6.76 0.54 19.32
CA LEU A 167 7.26 1.77 18.72
C LEU A 167 8.49 2.30 19.48
N HIS A 168 8.49 2.24 20.79
CA HIS A 168 9.69 2.55 21.58
C HIS A 168 10.85 1.62 21.24
N ALA A 169 10.61 0.30 21.18
CA ALA A 169 11.65 -0.67 20.88
C ALA A 169 12.27 -0.47 19.48
N ILE A 170 11.45 -0.25 18.45
CA ILE A 170 11.97 -0.02 17.10
C ILE A 170 12.73 1.31 17.00
N ARG A 171 12.25 2.37 17.67
CA ARG A 171 12.89 3.68 17.73
C ARG A 171 14.26 3.60 18.41
N ASP A 172 14.35 2.88 19.54
CA ASP A 172 15.60 2.64 20.25
C ASP A 172 16.68 1.99 19.37
N GLY A 173 16.29 1.09 18.47
CA GLY A 173 17.21 0.43 17.54
C GLY A 173 17.51 1.26 16.31
N ALA A 174 16.48 1.81 15.69
CA ALA A 174 16.58 2.55 14.44
C ALA A 174 17.21 3.94 14.58
N GLY A 175 17.04 4.57 15.75
CA GLY A 175 17.50 5.93 16.04
C GLY A 175 16.42 6.98 15.73
N ASP A 176 16.65 8.21 16.21
CA ASP A 176 15.69 9.32 16.14
C ASP A 176 15.45 9.81 14.71
N ASP A 177 16.44 9.68 13.82
CA ASP A 177 16.37 10.12 12.41
C ASP A 177 15.59 9.15 11.49
N MET A 178 15.13 7.99 12.01
CA MET A 178 14.38 7.01 11.24
C MET A 178 12.90 7.39 11.16
N ASP A 179 12.36 7.57 9.96
CA ASP A 179 10.93 7.75 9.79
C ASP A 179 10.17 6.42 9.98
N LEU A 180 9.15 6.46 10.84
CA LEU A 180 8.34 5.29 11.17
C LEU A 180 6.94 5.40 10.57
N CYS A 181 6.48 4.31 9.97
CA CYS A 181 5.10 4.15 9.55
C CYS A 181 4.49 2.95 10.26
N LEU A 182 3.23 3.06 10.68
CA LEU A 182 2.46 1.96 11.22
C LEU A 182 1.30 1.62 10.29
N ASP A 183 1.27 0.40 9.80
CA ASP A 183 0.18 -0.12 9.00
C ASP A 183 -0.80 -0.89 9.91
N THR A 184 -1.98 -0.34 10.07
CA THR A 184 -3.03 -0.89 10.92
C THR A 184 -4.05 -1.73 10.16
N ASN A 185 -3.91 -1.79 8.83
CA ASN A 185 -4.77 -2.56 7.93
C ASN A 185 -6.29 -2.31 8.15
N PHE A 186 -7.13 -3.32 7.89
CA PHE A 186 -8.59 -3.32 8.15
C PHE A 186 -8.96 -3.78 9.57
N ASN A 187 -8.11 -3.59 10.56
CA ASN A 187 -8.25 -4.29 11.85
C ASN A 187 -9.22 -3.60 12.81
N PHE A 188 -9.66 -2.36 12.54
CA PHE A 188 -10.45 -1.58 13.49
C PHE A 188 -11.64 -0.89 12.81
N LYS A 189 -12.53 -0.34 13.63
CA LYS A 189 -13.51 0.66 13.27
C LYS A 189 -13.01 2.06 13.64
N THR A 190 -13.75 3.09 13.26
CA THR A 190 -13.38 4.49 13.42
C THR A 190 -12.86 4.81 14.82
N GLU A 191 -13.53 4.32 15.88
CA GLU A 191 -13.12 4.60 17.26
C GLU A 191 -11.76 3.98 17.61
N GLY A 192 -11.53 2.72 17.18
CA GLY A 192 -10.26 2.05 17.39
C GLY A 192 -9.10 2.76 16.68
N TYR A 193 -9.30 3.18 15.43
CA TYR A 193 -8.30 3.95 14.68
C TYR A 193 -8.00 5.31 15.35
N ARG A 194 -9.02 6.04 15.81
CA ARG A 194 -8.83 7.30 16.54
C ARG A 194 -7.98 7.12 17.81
N ARG A 195 -8.21 6.05 18.58
CA ARG A 195 -7.42 5.76 19.77
C ARG A 195 -5.95 5.44 19.44
N ILE A 196 -5.73 4.74 18.35
CA ILE A 196 -4.36 4.45 17.88
C ILE A 196 -3.72 5.73 17.36
N ALA A 197 -4.38 6.52 16.54
CA ALA A 197 -3.86 7.79 16.04
C ALA A 197 -3.43 8.72 17.19
N ASN A 198 -4.28 8.92 18.20
CA ASN A 198 -3.94 9.70 19.40
C ASN A 198 -2.74 9.13 20.18
N LEU A 199 -2.50 7.83 20.15
CA LEU A 199 -1.29 7.24 20.71
C LEU A 199 -0.07 7.59 19.86
N LEU A 200 -0.20 7.48 18.54
CA LEU A 200 0.89 7.71 17.60
C LEU A 200 1.40 9.16 17.57
N ASP A 201 0.57 10.14 17.96
CA ASP A 201 0.94 11.57 18.04
C ASP A 201 2.14 11.81 18.98
N GLN A 202 2.46 10.85 19.86
CA GLN A 202 3.60 10.92 20.78
C GLN A 202 4.89 10.32 20.19
N HIS A 203 4.83 9.70 18.99
CA HIS A 203 5.93 8.89 18.42
C HIS A 203 6.59 9.52 17.19
N ASP A 204 6.22 10.73 16.80
CA ASP A 204 6.76 11.41 15.60
C ASP A 204 6.74 10.50 14.36
N MET A 205 5.54 10.08 13.98
CA MET A 205 5.33 9.14 12.89
C MET A 205 5.35 9.84 11.53
N MET A 206 5.94 9.21 10.52
CA MET A 206 5.79 9.64 9.13
C MET A 206 4.34 9.52 8.64
N TRP A 207 3.67 8.41 8.96
CA TRP A 207 2.21 8.24 8.83
C TRP A 207 1.68 7.00 9.55
N MET A 208 0.37 7.03 9.81
CA MET A 208 -0.44 5.86 10.11
C MET A 208 -1.22 5.43 8.86
N GLU A 209 -1.10 4.18 8.44
CA GLU A 209 -1.83 3.63 7.30
C GLU A 209 -3.11 2.93 7.77
N ILE A 210 -4.23 3.33 7.18
CA ILE A 210 -5.59 2.89 7.55
C ILE A 210 -6.36 2.55 6.30
N ASP A 211 -6.97 1.37 6.24
CA ASP A 211 -7.96 1.04 5.23
C ASP A 211 -9.38 1.15 5.78
N LEU A 212 -10.09 2.17 5.34
CA LEU A 212 -11.46 2.44 5.77
C LEU A 212 -12.32 2.87 4.57
N PHE A 213 -13.42 2.14 4.34
CA PHE A 213 -14.31 2.37 3.19
C PHE A 213 -15.31 3.53 3.36
N ASN A 214 -15.12 4.38 4.37
CA ASN A 214 -15.95 5.55 4.60
C ASN A 214 -15.08 6.81 4.64
N PRO A 215 -15.08 7.64 3.57
CA PRO A 215 -14.24 8.82 3.51
C PRO A 215 -14.55 9.85 4.61
N ALA A 216 -15.80 9.98 5.05
CA ALA A 216 -16.16 10.90 6.14
C ALA A 216 -15.61 10.42 7.50
N ALA A 217 -15.63 9.11 7.76
CA ALA A 217 -15.05 8.55 8.97
C ALA A 217 -13.51 8.66 8.97
N LEU A 218 -12.89 8.48 7.81
CA LEU A 218 -11.45 8.66 7.65
C LEU A 218 -11.06 10.15 7.84
N ALA A 219 -11.84 11.08 7.28
CA ALA A 219 -11.63 12.51 7.47
C ALA A 219 -11.71 12.92 8.95
N LEU A 220 -12.65 12.34 9.71
CA LEU A 220 -12.75 12.57 11.16
C LEU A 220 -11.49 12.11 11.91
N ILE A 221 -10.92 10.96 11.53
CA ILE A 221 -9.67 10.47 12.13
C ILE A 221 -8.53 11.44 11.82
N ARG A 222 -8.39 11.82 10.54
CA ARG A 222 -7.36 12.75 10.09
C ARG A 222 -7.45 14.11 10.77
N GLU A 223 -8.66 14.65 10.95
CA GLU A 223 -8.88 15.97 11.56
C GLU A 223 -8.47 16.01 13.05
N GLU A 224 -8.56 14.87 13.73
CA GLU A 224 -8.24 14.77 15.17
C GLU A 224 -6.79 14.33 15.44
N ALA A 225 -6.07 13.80 14.46
CA ALA A 225 -4.70 13.28 14.62
C ALA A 225 -3.66 14.32 14.19
N ASP A 226 -2.57 14.44 14.95
CA ASP A 226 -1.36 15.15 14.53
C ASP A 226 -0.51 14.27 13.58
N THR A 227 -0.58 12.95 13.76
CA THR A 227 0.06 11.96 12.89
C THR A 227 -0.58 11.95 11.50
N PRO A 228 0.20 12.13 10.40
CA PRO A 228 -0.33 12.06 9.05
C PRO A 228 -1.03 10.73 8.75
N ILE A 229 -2.14 10.77 8.01
CA ILE A 229 -2.94 9.61 7.65
C ILE A 229 -2.68 9.21 6.20
N ALA A 230 -2.30 7.95 5.99
CA ALA A 230 -2.20 7.32 4.67
C ALA A 230 -3.34 6.33 4.47
N SER A 231 -3.92 6.27 3.26
CA SER A 231 -5.04 5.38 2.97
C SER A 231 -5.28 5.16 1.49
N CYS A 232 -6.25 4.33 1.16
CA CYS A 232 -6.81 4.11 -0.18
C CYS A 232 -6.16 2.99 -1.00
N GLU A 233 -5.30 2.13 -0.43
CA GLU A 233 -4.64 1.06 -1.19
C GLU A 233 -5.61 0.10 -1.89
N SER A 234 -6.80 -0.11 -1.31
CA SER A 234 -7.81 -1.05 -1.80
C SER A 234 -8.78 -0.49 -2.83
N LEU A 235 -8.62 0.78 -3.24
CA LEU A 235 -9.50 1.45 -4.20
C LEU A 235 -9.09 1.20 -5.65
N PHE A 236 -10.11 1.14 -6.53
CA PHE A 236 -9.94 0.89 -7.96
C PHE A 236 -10.43 2.06 -8.83
N GLY A 237 -9.47 2.68 -9.52
CA GLY A 237 -9.73 3.76 -10.46
C GLY A 237 -10.18 5.06 -9.78
N ARG A 238 -9.84 6.16 -10.42
CA ARG A 238 -10.03 7.53 -9.90
C ARG A 238 -11.44 7.86 -9.38
N ARG A 239 -12.48 7.14 -9.83
CA ARG A 239 -13.87 7.38 -9.36
C ARG A 239 -14.07 6.95 -7.92
N GLU A 240 -13.37 5.89 -7.47
CA GLU A 240 -13.43 5.44 -6.08
C GLU A 240 -12.56 6.33 -5.19
N PHE A 241 -11.45 6.87 -5.71
CA PHE A 241 -10.60 7.81 -4.98
C PHE A 241 -11.24 9.20 -4.80
N LEU A 242 -12.04 9.68 -5.77
CA LEU A 242 -12.59 11.04 -5.77
C LEU A 242 -13.32 11.42 -4.47
N PRO A 243 -14.21 10.59 -3.89
CA PRO A 243 -14.88 10.93 -2.62
C PRO A 243 -13.91 11.14 -1.46
N TYR A 244 -12.78 10.45 -1.44
CA TYR A 244 -11.77 10.58 -0.40
C TYR A 244 -11.00 11.90 -0.52
N PHE A 245 -10.66 12.30 -1.74
CA PHE A 245 -10.07 13.63 -2.01
C PHE A 245 -11.04 14.75 -1.65
N GLN A 246 -12.30 14.64 -2.08
CA GLN A 246 -13.35 15.64 -1.77
C GLN A 246 -13.60 15.79 -0.25
N ALA A 247 -13.47 14.72 0.51
CA ALA A 247 -13.59 14.74 1.95
C ALA A 247 -12.29 15.18 2.66
N GLN A 248 -11.20 15.40 1.91
CA GLN A 248 -9.85 15.66 2.47
C GLN A 248 -9.48 14.64 3.55
N SER A 249 -9.70 13.36 3.27
CA SER A 249 -9.70 12.30 4.29
C SER A 249 -8.32 11.71 4.58
N MET A 250 -7.26 12.09 3.85
CA MET A 250 -5.91 11.57 3.99
C MET A 250 -4.86 12.62 3.63
N ASP A 251 -3.66 12.45 4.13
CA ASP A 251 -2.46 13.24 3.82
C ASP A 251 -1.61 12.56 2.75
N VAL A 252 -1.67 11.22 2.71
CA VAL A 252 -0.95 10.40 1.72
C VAL A 252 -1.93 9.43 1.06
N CYS A 253 -2.10 9.58 -0.26
CA CYS A 253 -2.89 8.67 -1.08
C CYS A 253 -2.05 7.45 -1.44
N ILE A 254 -2.44 6.29 -0.96
CA ILE A 254 -1.80 5.01 -1.32
C ILE A 254 -2.45 4.48 -2.59
N VAL A 255 -1.64 4.24 -3.62
CA VAL A 255 -2.11 3.75 -4.93
C VAL A 255 -1.44 2.43 -5.26
N ASP A 256 -2.22 1.39 -5.49
CA ASP A 256 -1.68 0.11 -5.98
C ASP A 256 -1.56 0.13 -7.50
N VAL A 257 -0.34 0.27 -8.01
CA VAL A 257 -0.05 0.35 -9.46
C VAL A 257 -0.34 -0.95 -10.19
N PRO A 258 0.02 -2.15 -9.68
CA PRO A 258 -0.42 -3.42 -10.26
C PRO A 258 -1.93 -3.57 -10.37
N TRP A 259 -2.70 -3.06 -9.41
CA TRP A 259 -4.16 -3.21 -9.38
C TRP A 259 -4.90 -2.15 -10.18
N ASN A 260 -4.33 -0.96 -10.32
CA ASN A 260 -4.96 0.14 -11.04
C ASN A 260 -4.48 0.28 -12.50
N GLY A 261 -3.27 -0.19 -12.80
CA GLY A 261 -2.55 0.13 -14.03
C GLY A 261 -1.81 1.47 -13.92
N ILE A 262 -0.71 1.62 -14.63
CA ILE A 262 0.15 2.82 -14.50
C ILE A 262 -0.52 4.08 -15.07
N TYR A 263 -1.30 3.97 -16.16
CA TYR A 263 -2.04 5.10 -16.73
C TYR A 263 -3.11 5.61 -15.76
N GLU A 264 -3.90 4.71 -15.18
CA GLU A 264 -4.92 5.10 -14.21
C GLU A 264 -4.30 5.61 -12.92
N SER A 265 -3.20 5.00 -12.45
CA SER A 265 -2.46 5.47 -11.26
C SER A 265 -1.91 6.88 -11.45
N CYS A 266 -1.37 7.23 -12.62
CA CYS A 266 -0.94 8.61 -12.91
C CYS A 266 -2.11 9.61 -12.92
N LYS A 267 -3.31 9.18 -13.34
CA LYS A 267 -4.52 10.03 -13.27
C LYS A 267 -4.97 10.23 -11.82
N VAL A 268 -4.86 9.20 -10.98
CA VAL A 268 -5.10 9.33 -9.53
C VAL A 268 -4.09 10.29 -8.91
N ALA A 269 -2.80 10.17 -9.25
CA ALA A 269 -1.77 11.07 -8.75
C ALA A 269 -2.00 12.53 -9.19
N SER A 270 -2.44 12.75 -10.43
CA SER A 270 -2.81 14.11 -10.90
C SER A 270 -4.02 14.68 -10.16
N MET A 271 -4.96 13.83 -9.71
CA MET A 271 -6.04 14.27 -8.82
C MET A 271 -5.51 14.58 -7.43
N ALA A 272 -4.65 13.74 -6.88
CA ALA A 272 -4.02 13.95 -5.57
C ALA A 272 -3.29 15.30 -5.53
N ASP A 273 -2.50 15.61 -6.55
CA ASP A 273 -1.80 16.90 -6.71
C ASP A 273 -2.80 18.08 -6.70
N ALA A 274 -3.91 17.99 -7.43
CA ALA A 274 -4.95 19.01 -7.43
C ALA A 274 -5.67 19.21 -6.09
N PHE A 275 -5.61 18.22 -5.19
CA PHE A 275 -6.15 18.25 -3.83
C PHE A 275 -5.06 18.42 -2.75
N GLU A 276 -3.83 18.80 -3.13
CA GLU A 276 -2.69 19.00 -2.22
C GLU A 276 -2.37 17.75 -1.37
N THR A 277 -2.53 16.56 -1.95
CA THR A 277 -2.32 15.26 -1.28
C THR A 277 -1.12 14.55 -1.88
N ASN A 278 -0.17 14.10 -1.05
CA ASN A 278 0.97 13.30 -1.49
C ASN A 278 0.54 11.91 -1.97
N CYS A 279 1.35 11.27 -2.82
CA CYS A 279 1.15 9.89 -3.25
C CYS A 279 2.29 8.97 -2.84
N ALA A 280 1.94 7.76 -2.43
CA ALA A 280 2.88 6.65 -2.26
C ALA A 280 2.29 5.37 -2.87
N PRO A 281 3.08 4.51 -3.54
CA PRO A 281 2.53 3.28 -4.09
C PRO A 281 2.47 2.19 -3.03
N HIS A 282 1.36 1.44 -3.01
CA HIS A 282 1.30 0.14 -2.36
C HIS A 282 2.13 -0.86 -3.16
N ASN A 283 3.09 -1.53 -2.52
CA ASN A 283 3.94 -2.51 -3.18
C ASN A 283 4.52 -3.53 -2.18
N PHE A 284 3.99 -4.75 -2.17
CA PHE A 284 4.55 -5.86 -1.39
C PHE A 284 4.69 -7.15 -2.23
N TYR A 285 4.78 -7.01 -3.53
CA TYR A 285 4.79 -8.09 -4.51
C TYR A 285 6.22 -8.45 -4.96
N GLY A 286 6.36 -8.87 -6.22
CA GLY A 286 7.65 -9.20 -6.81
C GLY A 286 8.38 -8.02 -7.45
N ASN A 287 9.53 -8.32 -8.06
CA ASN A 287 10.42 -7.32 -8.64
C ASN A 287 9.76 -6.48 -9.77
N LEU A 288 8.87 -7.10 -10.55
CA LEU A 288 8.20 -6.39 -11.65
C LEU A 288 7.23 -5.33 -11.13
N SER A 289 6.51 -5.61 -10.07
CA SER A 289 5.67 -4.65 -9.36
C SER A 289 6.49 -3.48 -8.80
N THR A 290 7.67 -3.78 -8.25
CA THR A 290 8.60 -2.74 -7.77
C THR A 290 9.07 -1.84 -8.92
N ALA A 291 9.35 -2.40 -10.10
CA ALA A 291 9.69 -1.60 -11.28
C ALA A 291 8.52 -0.73 -11.75
N MET A 292 7.27 -1.26 -11.76
CA MET A 292 6.07 -0.48 -12.09
C MET A 292 5.90 0.69 -11.12
N SER A 293 6.02 0.45 -9.80
CA SER A 293 5.93 1.48 -8.77
C SER A 293 7.04 2.52 -8.90
N ALA A 294 8.26 2.10 -9.25
CA ALA A 294 9.37 3.01 -9.49
C ALA A 294 9.12 3.93 -10.70
N HIS A 295 8.62 3.40 -11.80
CA HIS A 295 8.24 4.21 -12.97
C HIS A 295 7.11 5.20 -12.64
N PHE A 296 6.11 4.76 -11.87
CA PHE A 296 5.05 5.63 -11.37
C PHE A 296 5.62 6.78 -10.52
N CYS A 297 6.40 6.46 -9.49
CA CYS A 297 7.00 7.48 -8.62
C CYS A 297 7.97 8.43 -9.35
N ALA A 298 8.63 7.96 -10.40
CA ALA A 298 9.47 8.82 -11.22
C ALA A 298 8.66 9.80 -12.07
N ALA A 299 7.49 9.39 -12.57
CA ALA A 299 6.67 10.16 -13.51
C ALA A 299 5.76 11.20 -12.85
N ILE A 300 5.46 11.07 -11.55
CA ILE A 300 4.56 12.01 -10.84
C ILE A 300 5.35 13.11 -10.14
N PRO A 301 4.80 14.34 -9.99
CA PRO A 301 5.43 15.46 -9.28
C PRO A 301 5.60 15.21 -7.78
#